data_019ae57e6a92ea843f7fdeeae5b9ed36
#
_entry.id   019ae57e6a92ea843f7fdeeae5b9ed36
#
_cell.length_a   1.000
_cell.length_b   1.000
_cell.length_c   1.000
_cell.angle_alpha   90.00
_cell.angle_beta   90.00
_cell.angle_gamma   90.00
#
_symmetry.space_group_name_H-M   'P 1'
#
loop_
_entity.id
_entity.type
_entity.pdbx_description
1 polymer ?
#
loop_
_entity_poly.entity_id
_entity_poly.type
_entity_poly.pdbx_seq_one_letter_code
_entity_poly.pdbx_strand_id
1 'polypeptide(L)'
;MAYCGMAAALCVALMLLGAVIPVLMFVAPAVASLIVATVCIECGRSMAFTAYGAVSLLSVLFVPDKEVALTFVFLLGYYPLVKPYFDRIRPAVLRWAAKLALCNGAILAMYGLILLLVPAGSIAQEFKTTALVVSLSTLAMGNAAFLLYDRAIHNLLQVYRLLWQPRLHKFLK
;
A
#
# COMPACT_ATOMS: atom_id res chain seq x y z
N MET A 1 0.59 -2.13 22.83
CA MET A 1 1.84 -1.48 22.37
C MET A 1 2.80 -2.46 21.70
N ALA A 2 3.18 -3.57 22.36
CA ALA A 2 4.11 -4.56 21.79
C ALA A 2 3.69 -5.12 20.42
N TYR A 3 2.41 -5.43 20.23
CA TYR A 3 1.86 -5.92 18.96
C TYR A 3 2.08 -4.95 17.80
N CYS A 4 1.85 -3.65 18.02
CA CYS A 4 2.05 -2.63 16.99
C CYS A 4 3.53 -2.49 16.62
N GLY A 5 4.45 -2.59 17.60
CA GLY A 5 5.89 -2.55 17.34
C GLY A 5 6.38 -3.77 16.55
N MET A 6 5.94 -4.97 16.91
CA MET A 6 6.25 -6.19 16.17
C MET A 6 5.69 -6.15 14.74
N ALA A 7 4.45 -5.69 14.58
CA ALA A 7 3.83 -5.53 13.27
C ALA A 7 4.60 -4.53 12.39
N ALA A 8 5.02 -3.39 12.95
CA ALA A 8 5.81 -2.41 12.24
C ALA A 8 7.20 -2.96 11.84
N ALA A 9 7.89 -3.66 12.73
CA ALA A 9 9.16 -4.30 12.43
C ALA A 9 9.03 -5.34 11.30
N LEU A 10 7.97 -6.15 11.34
CA LEU A 10 7.69 -7.15 10.29
C LEU A 10 7.39 -6.48 8.94
N CYS A 11 6.66 -5.37 8.93
CA CYS A 11 6.41 -4.60 7.72
C CYS A 11 7.72 -4.10 7.10
N VAL A 12 8.61 -3.51 7.90
CA VAL A 12 9.91 -3.00 7.41
C VAL A 12 10.79 -4.14 6.91
N ALA A 13 10.83 -5.29 7.60
CA ALA A 13 11.58 -6.46 7.17
C ALA A 13 11.06 -7.00 5.81
N LEU A 14 9.73 -7.06 5.63
CA LEU A 14 9.13 -7.45 4.35
C LEU A 14 9.47 -6.46 3.22
N MET A 15 9.47 -5.16 3.52
CA MET A 15 9.84 -4.13 2.54
C MET A 15 11.30 -4.24 2.12
N LEU A 16 12.20 -4.56 3.06
CA LEU A 16 13.62 -4.82 2.75
C LEU A 16 13.79 -6.06 1.87
N LEU A 17 13.06 -7.14 2.15
CA LEU A 17 13.04 -8.34 1.28
C LEU A 17 12.50 -8.02 -0.12
N GLY A 18 11.46 -7.18 -0.22
CA GLY A 18 10.91 -6.73 -1.48
C GLY A 18 11.88 -5.90 -2.32
N ALA A 19 12.78 -5.17 -1.68
CA ALA A 19 13.82 -4.41 -2.37
C ALA A 19 14.97 -5.28 -2.92
N VAL A 20 15.18 -6.48 -2.32
CA VAL A 20 16.25 -7.40 -2.75
C VAL A 20 15.76 -8.34 -3.86
N ILE A 21 14.50 -8.75 -3.80
CA ILE A 21 13.92 -9.74 -4.72
C ILE A 21 12.94 -9.03 -5.67
N PRO A 22 13.25 -8.87 -6.98
CA PRO A 22 12.41 -8.10 -7.91
C PRO A 22 10.97 -8.59 -8.01
N VAL A 23 10.73 -9.90 -7.87
CA VAL A 23 9.38 -10.50 -7.90
C VAL A 23 8.53 -10.02 -6.72
N LEU A 24 9.16 -9.70 -5.59
CA LEU A 24 8.47 -9.25 -4.37
C LEU A 24 8.27 -7.73 -4.30
N MET A 25 8.74 -6.97 -5.28
CA MET A 25 8.70 -5.51 -5.31
C MET A 25 7.28 -4.95 -5.06
N PHE A 26 6.26 -5.53 -5.67
CA PHE A 26 4.85 -5.14 -5.46
C PHE A 26 4.14 -5.96 -4.39
N VAL A 27 4.57 -7.22 -4.18
CA VAL A 27 3.96 -8.13 -3.21
C VAL A 27 4.31 -7.72 -1.77
N ALA A 28 5.55 -7.31 -1.51
CA ALA A 28 5.99 -6.91 -0.18
C ALA A 28 5.21 -5.71 0.38
N PRO A 29 5.03 -4.58 -0.34
CA PRO A 29 4.18 -3.49 0.11
C PRO A 29 2.72 -3.89 0.32
N ALA A 30 2.20 -4.81 -0.53
CA ALA A 30 0.84 -5.30 -0.39
C ALA A 30 0.64 -6.12 0.89
N VAL A 31 1.57 -7.03 1.19
CA VAL A 31 1.54 -7.82 2.43
C VAL A 31 1.75 -6.94 3.66
N ALA A 32 2.70 -5.99 3.61
CA ALA A 32 2.92 -5.03 4.68
C ALA A 32 1.65 -4.21 4.98
N SER A 33 0.90 -3.79 3.95
CA SER A 33 -0.36 -3.07 4.14
C SER A 33 -1.44 -3.93 4.80
N LEU A 34 -1.47 -5.25 4.54
CA LEU A 34 -2.39 -6.18 5.23
C LEU A 34 -2.05 -6.30 6.71
N ILE A 35 -0.76 -6.29 7.07
CA ILE A 35 -0.34 -6.27 8.48
C ILE A 35 -0.82 -4.99 9.16
N VAL A 36 -0.68 -3.83 8.51
CA VAL A 36 -1.23 -2.57 9.03
C VAL A 36 -2.76 -2.64 9.19
N ALA A 37 -3.45 -3.33 8.28
CA ALA A 37 -4.89 -3.56 8.39
C ALA A 37 -5.26 -4.43 9.61
N THR A 38 -4.45 -5.45 9.96
CA THR A 38 -4.68 -6.24 11.20
C THR A 38 -4.48 -5.39 12.45
N VAL A 39 -3.47 -4.51 12.46
CA VAL A 39 -3.29 -3.52 13.55
C VAL A 39 -4.54 -2.63 13.69
N CYS A 40 -5.17 -2.24 12.59
CA CYS A 40 -6.39 -1.45 12.62
C CYS A 40 -7.57 -2.20 13.26
N ILE A 41 -7.66 -3.52 13.05
CA ILE A 41 -8.72 -4.35 13.64
C ILE A 41 -8.50 -4.56 15.15
N GLU A 42 -7.26 -4.86 15.56
CA GLU A 42 -6.94 -5.21 16.95
C GLU A 42 -6.73 -4.00 17.85
N CYS A 43 -6.00 -2.99 17.38
CA CYS A 43 -5.58 -1.83 18.17
C CYS A 43 -6.39 -0.56 17.87
N GLY A 44 -7.24 -0.60 16.86
CA GLY A 44 -8.03 0.55 16.44
C GLY A 44 -7.32 1.46 15.43
N ARG A 45 -8.08 2.40 14.86
CA ARG A 45 -7.63 3.24 13.73
C ARG A 45 -6.48 4.18 14.09
N SER A 46 -6.55 4.81 15.27
CA SER A 46 -5.51 5.77 15.69
C SER A 46 -4.14 5.10 15.74
N MET A 47 -4.06 3.93 16.34
CA MET A 47 -2.82 3.15 16.44
C MET A 47 -2.36 2.61 15.07
N ALA A 48 -3.30 2.31 14.18
CA ALA A 48 -2.95 1.87 12.83
C ALA A 48 -2.39 3.02 11.97
N PHE A 49 -2.89 4.25 12.12
CA PHE A 49 -2.30 5.42 11.46
C PHE A 49 -0.90 5.75 11.98
N THR A 50 -0.67 5.64 13.29
CA THR A 50 0.68 5.82 13.86
C THR A 50 1.64 4.71 13.41
N ALA A 51 1.19 3.46 13.36
CA ALA A 51 1.97 2.35 12.82
C ALA A 51 2.30 2.55 11.33
N TYR A 52 1.30 2.95 10.52
CA TYR A 52 1.51 3.29 9.12
C TYR A 52 2.54 4.41 8.95
N GLY A 53 2.42 5.50 9.73
CA GLY A 53 3.37 6.62 9.69
C GLY A 53 4.80 6.19 10.05
N ALA A 54 4.95 5.37 11.10
CA ALA A 54 6.23 4.83 11.52
C ALA A 54 6.85 3.92 10.43
N VAL A 55 6.07 2.98 9.88
CA VAL A 55 6.53 2.08 8.79
C VAL A 55 6.90 2.89 7.55
N SER A 56 6.09 3.90 7.19
CA SER A 56 6.35 4.78 6.04
C SER A 56 7.68 5.52 6.19
N LEU A 57 7.91 6.12 7.36
CA LEU A 57 9.16 6.84 7.64
C LEU A 57 10.37 5.90 7.60
N LEU A 58 10.28 4.75 8.28
CA LEU A 58 11.34 3.76 8.30
C LEU A 58 11.61 3.17 6.91
N SER A 59 10.57 2.91 6.12
CA SER A 59 10.72 2.39 4.76
C SER A 59 11.43 3.37 3.84
N VAL A 60 11.08 4.65 3.89
CA VAL A 60 11.75 5.68 3.08
C VAL A 60 13.23 5.83 3.49
N LEU A 61 13.55 5.61 4.77
CA LEU A 61 14.91 5.77 5.29
C LEU A 61 15.80 4.55 4.99
N PHE A 62 15.28 3.33 5.27
CA PHE A 62 16.08 2.10 5.27
C PHE A 62 15.97 1.28 3.99
N VAL A 63 14.85 1.36 3.25
CA VAL A 63 14.68 0.56 2.03
C VAL A 63 15.48 1.19 0.89
N PRO A 64 16.44 0.44 0.29
CA PRO A 64 17.30 0.98 -0.77
C PRO A 64 16.50 1.30 -2.03
N ASP A 65 15.51 0.50 -2.36
CA ASP A 65 14.62 0.73 -3.48
C ASP A 65 13.49 1.71 -3.10
N LYS A 66 13.59 2.92 -3.63
CA LYS A 66 12.62 3.99 -3.35
C LYS A 66 11.26 3.74 -3.96
N GLU A 67 11.18 2.98 -5.06
CA GLU A 67 9.91 2.62 -5.66
C GLU A 67 9.08 1.72 -4.74
N VAL A 68 9.70 0.72 -4.11
CA VAL A 68 9.05 -0.16 -3.13
C VAL A 68 8.53 0.65 -1.94
N ALA A 69 9.38 1.53 -1.38
CA ALA A 69 9.01 2.37 -0.25
C ALA A 69 7.85 3.32 -0.60
N LEU A 70 7.95 4.02 -1.73
CA LEU A 70 6.94 4.98 -2.17
C LEU A 70 5.63 4.29 -2.59
N THR A 71 5.69 3.09 -3.18
CA THR A 71 4.49 2.28 -3.46
C THR A 71 3.74 1.95 -2.18
N PHE A 72 4.43 1.62 -1.09
CA PHE A 72 3.78 1.45 0.20
C PHE A 72 3.18 2.76 0.71
N VAL A 73 3.96 3.84 0.72
CA VAL A 73 3.54 5.14 1.28
C VAL A 73 2.34 5.71 0.51
N PHE A 74 2.39 5.75 -0.82
CA PHE A 74 1.39 6.45 -1.62
C PHE A 74 0.22 5.58 -2.09
N LEU A 75 0.42 4.26 -2.29
CA LEU A 75 -0.62 3.40 -2.82
C LEU A 75 -1.24 2.46 -1.78
N LEU A 76 -0.42 1.62 -1.18
CA LEU A 76 -0.90 0.40 -0.52
C LEU A 76 -1.06 0.57 0.99
N GLY A 77 -0.16 1.30 1.66
CA GLY A 77 -0.08 1.33 3.12
C GLY A 77 -1.29 1.95 3.82
N TYR A 78 -1.78 3.08 3.31
CA TYR A 78 -2.94 3.75 3.91
C TYR A 78 -4.29 3.24 3.39
N TYR A 79 -4.29 2.55 2.25
CA TYR A 79 -5.53 2.14 1.58
C TYR A 79 -6.47 1.30 2.47
N PRO A 80 -6.01 0.29 3.23
CA PRO A 80 -6.88 -0.47 4.12
C PRO A 80 -7.54 0.38 5.20
N LEU A 81 -6.90 1.47 5.62
CA LEU A 81 -7.40 2.39 6.64
C LEU A 81 -8.52 3.30 6.11
N VAL A 82 -8.40 3.69 4.84
CA VAL A 82 -9.31 4.61 4.16
C VAL A 82 -10.45 3.87 3.44
N LYS A 83 -10.23 2.62 3.02
CA LYS A 83 -11.22 1.77 2.34
C LYS A 83 -12.61 1.77 2.99
N PRO A 84 -12.78 1.66 4.32
CA PRO A 84 -14.11 1.67 4.94
C PRO A 84 -14.90 2.96 4.73
N TYR A 85 -14.24 4.08 4.45
CA TYR A 85 -14.93 5.34 4.12
C TYR A 85 -15.50 5.30 2.71
N PHE A 86 -14.73 4.78 1.74
CA PHE A 86 -15.21 4.61 0.37
C PHE A 86 -16.33 3.59 0.28
N ASP A 87 -16.27 2.51 1.05
CA ASP A 87 -17.31 1.46 1.04
C ASP A 87 -18.65 1.94 1.61
N ARG A 88 -18.69 3.08 2.31
CA ARG A 88 -19.93 3.75 2.77
C ARG A 88 -20.66 4.52 1.66
N ILE A 89 -20.00 4.80 0.54
CA ILE A 89 -20.62 5.51 -0.59
C ILE A 89 -21.64 4.60 -1.25
N ARG A 90 -22.92 4.99 -1.21
CA ARG A 90 -24.05 4.20 -1.71
C ARG A 90 -24.01 3.94 -3.23
N PRO A 91 -23.78 4.94 -4.13
CA PRO A 91 -23.72 4.67 -5.55
C PRO A 91 -22.43 3.93 -5.91
N ALA A 92 -22.59 2.71 -6.47
CA ALA A 92 -21.47 1.84 -6.84
C ALA A 92 -20.49 2.52 -7.82
N VAL A 93 -21.02 3.26 -8.79
CA VAL A 93 -20.22 3.99 -9.79
C VAL A 93 -19.33 5.05 -9.12
N LEU A 94 -19.89 5.85 -8.21
CA LEU A 94 -19.13 6.88 -7.51
C LEU A 94 -18.07 6.27 -6.59
N ARG A 95 -18.37 5.14 -5.95
CA ARG A 95 -17.42 4.41 -5.12
C ARG A 95 -16.21 3.93 -5.93
N TRP A 96 -16.45 3.32 -7.10
CA TRP A 96 -15.37 2.87 -7.98
C TRP A 96 -14.58 4.03 -8.57
N ALA A 97 -15.27 5.09 -9.02
CA ALA A 97 -14.62 6.29 -9.53
C ALA A 97 -13.72 6.94 -8.47
N ALA A 98 -14.18 7.05 -7.22
CA ALA A 98 -13.40 7.61 -6.13
C ALA A 98 -12.16 6.76 -5.78
N LYS A 99 -12.29 5.41 -5.78
CA LYS A 99 -11.16 4.50 -5.56
C LYS A 99 -10.10 4.60 -6.67
N LEU A 100 -10.54 4.66 -7.94
CA LEU A 100 -9.64 4.82 -9.08
C LEU A 100 -9.01 6.23 -9.11
N ALA A 101 -9.76 7.27 -8.79
CA ALA A 101 -9.22 8.63 -8.68
C ALA A 101 -8.14 8.73 -7.59
N LEU A 102 -8.37 8.09 -6.43
CA LEU A 102 -7.37 7.99 -5.38
C LEU A 102 -6.11 7.26 -5.84
N CYS A 103 -6.25 6.11 -6.52
CA CYS A 103 -5.14 5.33 -7.03
C CYS A 103 -4.32 6.12 -8.06
N ASN A 104 -4.98 6.72 -9.05
CA ASN A 104 -4.31 7.51 -10.08
C ASN A 104 -3.66 8.78 -9.50
N GLY A 105 -4.32 9.45 -8.55
CA GLY A 105 -3.74 10.59 -7.84
C GLY A 105 -2.50 10.20 -7.03
N ALA A 106 -2.52 9.04 -6.38
CA ALA A 106 -1.38 8.51 -5.64
C ALA A 106 -0.21 8.15 -6.57
N ILE A 107 -0.48 7.55 -7.73
CA ILE A 107 0.52 7.25 -8.76
C ILE A 107 1.16 8.55 -9.25
N LEU A 108 0.36 9.55 -9.61
CA LEU A 108 0.87 10.85 -10.06
C LEU A 108 1.71 11.54 -8.99
N ALA A 109 1.28 11.50 -7.73
CA ALA A 109 2.05 12.07 -6.61
C ALA A 109 3.37 11.33 -6.39
N MET A 110 3.37 9.99 -6.48
CA MET A 110 4.56 9.16 -6.35
C MET A 110 5.58 9.48 -7.44
N TYR A 111 5.16 9.45 -8.71
CA TYR A 111 6.06 9.76 -9.84
C TYR A 111 6.48 11.23 -9.84
N GLY A 112 5.60 12.16 -9.46
CA GLY A 112 5.94 13.56 -9.30
C GLY A 112 7.04 13.77 -8.27
N LEU A 113 6.99 13.04 -7.14
CA LEU A 113 8.02 13.09 -6.10
C LEU A 113 9.34 12.47 -6.59
N ILE A 114 9.30 11.35 -7.30
CA ILE A 114 10.50 10.72 -7.89
C ILE A 114 11.18 11.68 -8.85
N LEU A 115 10.42 12.33 -9.74
CA LEU A 115 10.96 13.32 -10.70
C LEU A 115 11.57 14.54 -10.00
N LEU A 116 11.08 14.91 -8.81
CA LEU A 116 11.62 16.01 -8.03
C LEU A 116 12.92 15.64 -7.31
N LEU A 117 13.05 14.37 -6.88
CA LEU A 117 14.21 13.89 -6.11
C LEU A 117 15.37 13.40 -7.00
N VAL A 118 15.09 12.96 -8.22
CA VAL A 118 16.10 12.45 -9.16
C VAL A 118 16.47 13.55 -10.15
N PRO A 119 17.78 13.86 -10.33
CA PRO A 119 18.22 14.89 -11.29
C PRO A 119 17.69 14.59 -12.69
N ALA A 120 17.13 15.61 -13.32
CA ALA A 120 16.32 15.54 -14.55
C ALA A 120 17.02 14.94 -15.82
N GLY A 121 18.29 14.55 -15.73
CA GLY A 121 19.05 14.11 -16.89
C GLY A 121 18.78 12.69 -17.36
N SER A 122 18.50 11.75 -16.47
CA SER A 122 18.33 10.33 -16.80
C SER A 122 16.89 9.92 -17.06
N ILE A 123 15.94 10.44 -16.27
CA ILE A 123 14.53 10.04 -16.35
C ILE A 123 13.76 10.84 -17.40
N ALA A 124 14.12 12.12 -17.64
CA ALA A 124 13.44 12.94 -18.64
C ALA A 124 13.63 12.44 -20.07
N GLN A 125 14.70 11.71 -20.36
CA GLN A 125 14.90 11.06 -21.65
C GLN A 125 14.07 9.78 -21.81
N GLU A 126 13.92 8.98 -20.76
CA GLU A 126 13.07 7.78 -20.79
C GLU A 126 11.59 8.14 -20.97
N PHE A 127 11.10 9.19 -20.31
CA PHE A 127 9.73 9.67 -20.49
C PHE A 127 9.45 10.26 -21.88
N LYS A 128 10.44 10.87 -22.53
CA LYS A 128 10.29 11.42 -23.89
C LYS A 128 10.28 10.36 -24.98
N THR A 129 10.93 9.23 -24.75
CA THR A 129 11.01 8.12 -25.71
C THR A 129 9.93 7.06 -25.50
N THR A 130 9.31 7.04 -24.33
CA THR A 130 8.23 6.09 -24.02
C THR A 130 6.96 6.56 -24.71
N ALA A 131 6.57 5.88 -25.77
CA ALA A 131 5.35 6.18 -26.51
C ALA A 131 4.14 6.26 -25.56
N LEU A 132 3.23 7.18 -25.81
CA LEU A 132 1.95 7.38 -25.07
C LEU A 132 1.21 6.05 -24.80
N VAL A 133 1.36 5.10 -25.71
CA VAL A 133 0.78 3.75 -25.62
C VAL A 133 1.36 2.97 -24.44
N VAL A 134 2.68 3.05 -24.18
CA VAL A 134 3.32 2.30 -23.08
C VAL A 134 2.92 2.90 -21.73
N SER A 135 2.89 4.23 -21.61
CA SER A 135 2.45 4.86 -20.36
C SER A 135 0.97 4.59 -20.07
N LEU A 136 0.12 4.57 -21.11
CA LEU A 136 -1.29 4.24 -20.98
C LEU A 136 -1.52 2.77 -20.58
N SER A 137 -0.75 1.85 -21.18
CA SER A 137 -0.81 0.42 -20.85
C SER A 137 -0.34 0.14 -19.42
N THR A 138 0.73 0.79 -18.97
CA THR A 138 1.23 0.69 -17.59
C THR A 138 0.20 1.21 -16.58
N LEU A 139 -0.46 2.32 -16.90
CA LEU A 139 -1.50 2.90 -16.04
C LEU A 139 -2.74 2.01 -15.99
N ALA A 140 -3.14 1.39 -17.10
CA ALA A 140 -4.23 0.42 -17.16
C ALA A 140 -3.89 -0.84 -16.34
N MET A 141 -2.68 -1.35 -16.45
CA MET A 141 -2.20 -2.50 -15.69
C MET A 141 -2.13 -2.21 -14.19
N GLY A 142 -1.67 -1.01 -13.81
CA GLY A 142 -1.67 -0.54 -12.42
C GLY A 142 -3.08 -0.46 -11.82
N ASN A 143 -4.04 0.06 -12.59
CA ASN A 143 -5.44 0.11 -12.17
C ASN A 143 -6.04 -1.30 -12.03
N ALA A 144 -5.74 -2.23 -12.95
CA ALA A 144 -6.19 -3.62 -12.84
C ALA A 144 -5.59 -4.32 -11.59
N ALA A 145 -4.30 -4.14 -11.34
CA ALA A 145 -3.63 -4.63 -10.13
C ALA A 145 -4.27 -4.06 -8.86
N PHE A 146 -4.60 -2.77 -8.85
CA PHE A 146 -5.29 -2.13 -7.72
C PHE A 146 -6.69 -2.70 -7.47
N LEU A 147 -7.45 -3.01 -8.51
CA LEU A 147 -8.77 -3.65 -8.38
C LEU A 147 -8.66 -5.07 -7.79
N LEU A 148 -7.67 -5.84 -8.22
CA LEU A 148 -7.37 -7.15 -7.64
C LEU A 148 -6.97 -7.04 -6.17
N TYR A 149 -6.13 -6.05 -5.85
CA TYR A 149 -5.72 -5.75 -4.49
C TYR A 149 -6.91 -5.34 -3.59
N ASP A 150 -7.83 -4.49 -4.07
CA ASP A 150 -9.04 -4.11 -3.32
C ASP A 150 -9.91 -5.32 -2.98
N ARG A 151 -10.07 -6.26 -3.92
CA ARG A 151 -10.78 -7.53 -3.66
C ARG A 151 -10.03 -8.44 -2.70
N ALA A 152 -8.71 -8.56 -2.86
CA ALA A 152 -7.87 -9.38 -1.99
C ALA A 152 -7.95 -8.90 -0.54
N ILE A 153 -7.84 -7.60 -0.29
CA ILE A 153 -8.00 -7.02 1.05
C ILE A 153 -9.38 -7.36 1.63
N HIS A 154 -10.44 -7.21 0.84
CA HIS A 154 -11.79 -7.49 1.32
C HIS A 154 -11.92 -8.94 1.81
N ASN A 155 -11.48 -9.89 1.00
CA ASN A 155 -11.54 -11.31 1.32
C ASN A 155 -10.63 -11.67 2.51
N LEU A 156 -9.40 -11.17 2.52
CA LEU A 156 -8.43 -11.46 3.59
C LEU A 156 -8.88 -10.89 4.95
N LEU A 157 -9.44 -9.68 4.97
CA LEU A 157 -9.97 -9.10 6.21
C LEU A 157 -11.21 -9.85 6.71
N GLN A 158 -12.05 -10.38 5.83
CA GLN A 158 -13.15 -11.24 6.22
C GLN A 158 -12.65 -12.54 6.84
N VAL A 159 -11.71 -13.23 6.18
CA VAL A 159 -11.09 -14.46 6.69
C VAL A 159 -10.40 -14.22 8.03
N TYR A 160 -9.67 -13.11 8.16
CA TYR A 160 -9.02 -12.73 9.41
C TYR A 160 -10.03 -12.56 10.55
N ARG A 161 -11.13 -11.83 10.34
CA ARG A 161 -12.18 -11.63 11.34
C ARG A 161 -12.87 -12.93 11.74
N LEU A 162 -13.09 -13.84 10.79
CA LEU A 162 -13.82 -15.08 11.04
C LEU A 162 -12.96 -16.16 11.71
N LEU A 163 -11.68 -16.28 11.31
CA LEU A 163 -10.84 -17.40 11.73
C LEU A 163 -9.81 -17.03 12.79
N TRP A 164 -9.20 -15.84 12.72
CA TRP A 164 -8.04 -15.48 13.54
C TRP A 164 -8.42 -14.61 14.75
N GLN A 165 -9.32 -13.68 14.59
CA GLN A 165 -9.74 -12.81 15.70
C GLN A 165 -10.27 -13.59 16.92
N PRO A 166 -11.16 -14.60 16.79
CA PRO A 166 -11.65 -15.35 17.96
C PRO A 166 -10.55 -16.22 18.60
N ARG A 167 -9.53 -16.63 17.86
CA ARG A 167 -8.39 -17.39 18.40
C ARG A 167 -7.43 -16.49 19.20
N LEU A 168 -7.09 -15.31 18.68
CA LEU A 168 -6.22 -14.35 19.36
C LEU A 168 -6.81 -13.86 20.69
N HIS A 169 -8.11 -13.61 20.73
CA HIS A 169 -8.80 -13.25 21.99
C HIS A 169 -8.77 -14.35 23.04
N LYS A 170 -8.61 -15.63 22.66
CA LYS A 170 -8.44 -16.74 23.62
C LYS A 170 -7.02 -16.83 24.18
N PHE A 171 -6.01 -16.34 23.46
CA PHE A 171 -4.62 -16.35 23.91
C PHE A 171 -4.22 -15.09 24.72
N LEU A 172 -5.00 -14.02 24.60
CA LEU A 172 -4.75 -12.75 25.27
C LEU A 172 -5.55 -12.56 26.58
N LYS A 173 -6.39 -13.56 26.94
CA LYS A 173 -7.01 -13.69 28.28
C LYS A 173 -6.21 -14.70 29.11
#